data_ece183cd9c88621c6e62715365b67552
#
_entry.id   ece183cd9c88621c6e62715365b67552
#
_cell.length_a   1.000
_cell.length_b   1.000
_cell.length_c   1.000
_cell.angle_alpha   90.00
_cell.angle_beta   90.00
_cell.angle_gamma   90.00
#
_symmetry.space_group_name_H-M   'P 1'
#
loop_
_entity.id
_entity.type
_entity.pdbx_description
1 polymer ?
#
loop_
_entity_poly.entity_id
_entity_poly.type
_entity_poly.pdbx_seq_one_letter_code
_entity_poly.pdbx_strand_id
1 'polypeptide(L)'
;MNVSQARSSNAIGTTEHIISGANGWVLLMIVIPALLFAVFLFASPGSPVKLMGGGILLGVMLFCCKGFFTLEPNQAAVMVFFGKYAGTVRESGFFWVNPFYSRTRVSLRINNWNTPVLKVNDERGSPIEIAAVIAWRVHNTARAVFDVESTLNYLQIQSESAVRQVAS
;
A
#
# COMPACT_ATOMS: atom_id res chain seq x y z
N MET A 1 -9.52 5.38 40.93
CA MET A 1 -10.28 4.95 39.74
C MET A 1 -9.60 5.59 38.54
N ASN A 2 -8.93 4.79 37.72
CA ASN A 2 -7.82 5.21 36.82
C ASN A 2 -8.36 5.79 35.53
N VAL A 3 -8.29 7.11 35.34
CA VAL A 3 -8.76 7.83 34.12
C VAL A 3 -7.87 7.59 32.90
N SER A 4 -6.71 6.94 33.09
CA SER A 4 -5.76 6.65 31.99
C SER A 4 -6.12 5.48 31.09
N GLN A 5 -7.02 4.59 31.49
CA GLN A 5 -7.42 3.42 30.66
C GLN A 5 -8.62 3.68 29.74
N ALA A 6 -9.36 4.75 29.93
CA ALA A 6 -10.53 5.06 29.10
C ALA A 6 -10.19 5.76 27.78
N ARG A 7 -8.91 6.15 27.56
CA ARG A 7 -8.48 6.87 26.34
C ARG A 7 -7.97 6.00 25.19
N SER A 8 -7.88 4.68 25.37
CA SER A 8 -7.33 3.78 24.34
C SER A 8 -8.38 3.09 23.46
N SER A 9 -9.68 3.25 23.72
CA SER A 9 -10.73 2.47 23.02
C SER A 9 -11.46 3.20 21.89
N ASN A 10 -11.13 4.45 21.56
CA ASN A 10 -11.77 5.21 20.48
C ASN A 10 -10.80 5.68 19.38
N ALA A 11 -9.71 4.99 19.14
CA ALA A 11 -8.99 5.13 17.87
C ALA A 11 -9.78 4.37 16.81
N ILE A 12 -10.76 5.03 16.21
CA ILE A 12 -11.38 4.63 14.95
C ILE A 12 -10.27 4.75 13.88
N GLY A 13 -9.37 3.79 13.84
CA GLY A 13 -8.30 3.72 12.87
C GLY A 13 -8.31 2.33 12.28
N THR A 14 -8.21 2.23 10.96
CA THR A 14 -8.09 0.95 10.26
C THR A 14 -6.89 0.18 10.82
N THR A 15 -7.15 -0.95 11.50
CA THR A 15 -6.07 -1.83 11.98
C THR A 15 -5.40 -2.49 10.78
N GLU A 16 -4.07 -2.41 10.73
CA GLU A 16 -3.32 -3.03 9.66
C GLU A 16 -3.24 -4.55 9.86
N HIS A 17 -3.74 -5.31 8.87
CA HIS A 17 -3.58 -6.75 8.79
C HIS A 17 -2.46 -7.08 7.80
N ILE A 18 -1.37 -7.65 8.30
CA ILE A 18 -0.27 -8.10 7.44
C ILE A 18 -0.68 -9.44 6.84
N ILE A 19 -0.67 -9.50 5.50
CA ILE A 19 -0.89 -10.73 4.73
C ILE A 19 0.37 -11.05 3.94
N SER A 20 0.70 -12.33 3.81
CA SER A 20 1.76 -12.78 2.92
C SER A 20 1.14 -13.14 1.57
N GLY A 21 1.72 -12.64 0.48
CA GLY A 21 1.36 -13.07 -0.86
C GLY A 21 1.87 -14.49 -1.14
N ALA A 22 1.19 -15.22 -2.01
CA ALA A 22 1.72 -16.49 -2.49
C ALA A 22 3.03 -16.25 -3.27
N ASN A 23 4.00 -17.16 -3.12
CA ASN A 23 5.27 -17.06 -3.83
C ASN A 23 5.04 -17.07 -5.35
N GLY A 24 5.33 -15.94 -6.01
CA GLY A 24 5.10 -15.75 -7.43
C GLY A 24 5.91 -16.71 -8.31
N TRP A 25 7.11 -17.11 -7.88
CA TRP A 25 7.96 -18.04 -8.63
C TRP A 25 7.35 -19.43 -8.73
N VAL A 26 6.79 -19.95 -7.62
CA VAL A 26 6.14 -21.27 -7.61
C VAL A 26 4.92 -21.27 -8.51
N LEU A 27 4.09 -20.23 -8.42
CA LEU A 27 2.91 -20.11 -9.28
C LEU A 27 3.28 -19.91 -10.76
N LEU A 28 4.33 -19.16 -11.05
CA LEU A 28 4.81 -18.97 -12.41
C LEU A 28 5.25 -20.29 -13.04
N MET A 29 5.94 -21.17 -12.27
CA MET A 29 6.31 -22.51 -12.72
C MET A 29 5.11 -23.41 -13.05
N ILE A 30 3.94 -23.15 -12.47
CA ILE A 30 2.70 -23.87 -12.74
C ILE A 30 1.95 -23.21 -13.93
N VAL A 31 1.88 -21.89 -13.93
CA VAL A 31 1.10 -21.13 -14.93
C VAL A 31 1.71 -21.23 -16.34
N ILE A 32 3.05 -21.21 -16.47
CA ILE A 32 3.71 -21.32 -17.78
C ILE A 32 3.40 -22.64 -18.49
N PRO A 33 3.60 -23.83 -17.90
CA PRO A 33 3.25 -25.09 -18.55
C PRO A 33 1.75 -25.20 -18.87
N ALA A 34 0.90 -24.74 -17.94
CA ALA A 34 -0.54 -24.74 -18.15
C ALA A 34 -0.97 -23.85 -19.33
N LEU A 35 -0.32 -22.69 -19.48
CA LEU A 35 -0.56 -21.78 -20.59
C LEU A 35 -0.09 -22.41 -21.92
N LEU A 36 1.09 -23.03 -21.96
CA LEU A 36 1.59 -23.72 -23.14
C LEU A 36 0.66 -24.88 -23.53
N PHE A 37 0.16 -25.63 -22.56
CA PHE A 37 -0.80 -26.69 -22.76
C PHE A 37 -2.14 -26.16 -23.32
N ALA A 38 -2.63 -25.04 -22.81
CA ALA A 38 -3.84 -24.39 -23.33
C ALA A 38 -3.67 -23.92 -24.79
N VAL A 39 -2.52 -23.34 -25.12
CA VAL A 39 -2.19 -22.92 -26.48
C VAL A 39 -2.10 -24.15 -27.41
N PHE A 40 -1.48 -25.23 -26.96
CA PHE A 40 -1.39 -26.48 -27.69
C PHE A 40 -2.77 -27.08 -28.01
N LEU A 41 -3.67 -27.11 -27.03
CA LEU A 41 -5.05 -27.55 -27.22
C LEU A 41 -5.82 -26.68 -28.20
N PHE A 42 -5.64 -25.36 -28.12
CA PHE A 42 -6.30 -24.40 -29.00
C PHE A 42 -5.79 -24.51 -30.46
N ALA A 43 -4.48 -24.73 -30.67
CA ALA A 43 -3.85 -24.82 -31.96
C ALA A 43 -4.04 -26.20 -32.62
N SER A 44 -4.38 -27.25 -31.85
CA SER A 44 -4.53 -28.60 -32.37
C SER A 44 -5.79 -28.73 -33.25
N PRO A 45 -5.68 -29.21 -34.50
CA PRO A 45 -6.85 -29.50 -35.33
C PRO A 45 -7.71 -30.57 -34.68
N GLY A 46 -8.98 -30.28 -34.40
CA GLY A 46 -9.87 -31.20 -33.71
C GLY A 46 -11.32 -30.75 -33.67
N SER A 47 -12.12 -31.44 -32.85
CA SER A 47 -13.54 -31.13 -32.70
C SER A 47 -13.75 -29.71 -32.11
N PRO A 48 -14.88 -29.05 -32.47
CA PRO A 48 -15.21 -27.70 -31.96
C PRO A 48 -15.20 -27.60 -30.42
N VAL A 49 -15.44 -28.72 -29.75
CA VAL A 49 -15.39 -28.80 -28.25
C VAL A 49 -13.97 -28.56 -27.74
N LYS A 50 -12.92 -29.06 -28.42
CA LYS A 50 -11.52 -28.81 -28.03
C LYS A 50 -11.14 -27.35 -28.22
N LEU A 51 -11.60 -26.73 -29.33
CA LEU A 51 -11.36 -25.33 -29.60
C LEU A 51 -12.00 -24.41 -28.55
N MET A 52 -13.26 -24.67 -28.16
CA MET A 52 -13.96 -23.95 -27.11
C MET A 52 -13.27 -24.15 -25.75
N GLY A 53 -12.93 -25.38 -25.38
CA GLY A 53 -12.25 -25.68 -24.12
C GLY A 53 -10.87 -25.02 -24.01
N GLY A 54 -10.07 -25.10 -25.09
CA GLY A 54 -8.77 -24.44 -25.17
C GLY A 54 -8.86 -22.92 -25.06
N GLY A 55 -9.84 -22.30 -25.72
CA GLY A 55 -10.09 -20.85 -25.65
C GLY A 55 -10.49 -20.39 -24.25
N ILE A 56 -11.39 -21.10 -23.57
CA ILE A 56 -11.79 -20.78 -22.20
C ILE A 56 -10.59 -20.92 -21.25
N LEU A 57 -9.84 -22.01 -21.36
CA LEU A 57 -8.66 -22.25 -20.52
C LEU A 57 -7.60 -21.16 -20.71
N LEU A 58 -7.36 -20.76 -21.95
CA LEU A 58 -6.43 -19.68 -22.30
C LEU A 58 -6.89 -18.34 -21.70
N GLY A 59 -8.17 -18.02 -21.79
CA GLY A 59 -8.74 -16.81 -21.18
C GLY A 59 -8.57 -16.78 -19.66
N VAL A 60 -8.82 -17.90 -18.99
CA VAL A 60 -8.62 -18.03 -17.53
C VAL A 60 -7.14 -17.86 -17.16
N MET A 61 -6.23 -18.47 -17.93
CA MET A 61 -4.79 -18.34 -17.67
C MET A 61 -4.28 -16.91 -17.86
N LEU A 62 -4.72 -16.21 -18.91
CA LEU A 62 -4.39 -14.81 -19.13
C LEU A 62 -4.93 -13.91 -18.00
N PHE A 63 -6.11 -14.22 -17.50
CA PHE A 63 -6.67 -13.52 -16.35
C PHE A 63 -5.85 -13.76 -15.07
N CYS A 64 -5.42 -14.99 -14.81
CA CYS A 64 -4.55 -15.32 -13.68
C CYS A 64 -3.20 -14.60 -13.75
N CYS A 65 -2.67 -14.32 -14.94
CA CYS A 65 -1.43 -13.55 -15.10
C CYS A 65 -1.51 -12.12 -14.54
N LYS A 66 -2.69 -11.52 -14.48
CA LYS A 66 -2.88 -10.21 -13.83
C LYS A 66 -2.61 -10.24 -12.31
N GLY A 67 -2.61 -11.42 -11.71
CA GLY A 67 -2.33 -11.60 -10.27
C GLY A 67 -0.88 -11.37 -9.87
N PHE A 68 0.07 -11.46 -10.80
CA PHE A 68 1.49 -11.28 -10.52
C PHE A 68 1.84 -9.81 -10.26
N PHE A 69 2.68 -9.58 -9.24
CA PHE A 69 3.23 -8.27 -8.95
C PHE A 69 4.56 -8.37 -8.22
N THR A 70 5.35 -7.33 -8.35
CA THR A 70 6.63 -7.16 -7.64
C THR A 70 6.50 -6.07 -6.61
N LEU A 71 7.14 -6.26 -5.46
CA LEU A 71 7.24 -5.27 -4.39
C LEU A 71 8.70 -5.00 -4.08
N GLU A 72 9.10 -3.74 -4.16
CA GLU A 72 10.45 -3.30 -3.86
C GLU A 72 10.71 -3.25 -2.34
N PRO A 73 11.99 -3.31 -1.90
CA PRO A 73 12.34 -3.04 -0.52
C PRO A 73 11.86 -1.65 -0.08
N ASN A 74 11.39 -1.54 1.16
CA ASN A 74 10.79 -0.33 1.72
C ASN A 74 9.54 0.19 0.97
N GLN A 75 8.79 -0.73 0.37
CA GLN A 75 7.44 -0.50 -0.12
C GLN A 75 6.47 -1.47 0.55
N ALA A 76 5.23 -1.07 0.66
CA ALA A 76 4.12 -1.92 1.05
C ALA A 76 3.01 -1.83 0.00
N ALA A 77 2.28 -2.92 -0.19
CA ALA A 77 1.12 -2.95 -1.05
C ALA A 77 -0.15 -3.17 -0.22
N VAL A 78 -1.01 -2.16 -0.20
CA VAL A 78 -2.33 -2.23 0.43
C VAL A 78 -3.30 -2.87 -0.54
N MET A 79 -3.92 -3.97 -0.12
CA MET A 79 -4.85 -4.76 -0.92
C MET A 79 -6.29 -4.41 -0.57
N VAL A 80 -7.08 -4.10 -1.58
CA VAL A 80 -8.50 -3.80 -1.46
C VAL A 80 -9.30 -4.77 -2.33
N PHE A 81 -10.27 -5.43 -1.74
CA PHE A 81 -11.16 -6.37 -2.42
C PHE A 81 -12.57 -5.78 -2.49
N PHE A 82 -13.01 -5.40 -3.69
CA PHE A 82 -14.34 -4.80 -3.91
C PHE A 82 -14.69 -3.68 -2.90
N GLY A 83 -13.72 -2.77 -2.63
CA GLY A 83 -13.92 -1.65 -1.71
C GLY A 83 -13.67 -1.96 -0.24
N LYS A 84 -13.40 -3.24 0.14
CA LYS A 84 -13.04 -3.61 1.51
C LYS A 84 -11.53 -3.80 1.64
N TYR A 85 -10.95 -3.26 2.71
CA TYR A 85 -9.56 -3.52 3.05
C TYR A 85 -9.35 -5.02 3.36
N ALA A 86 -8.47 -5.67 2.60
CA ALA A 86 -8.18 -7.10 2.74
C ALA A 86 -6.90 -7.35 3.54
N GLY A 87 -5.92 -6.44 3.45
CA GLY A 87 -4.66 -6.55 4.16
C GLY A 87 -3.52 -5.81 3.45
N THR A 88 -2.34 -5.86 4.04
CA THR A 88 -1.13 -5.22 3.51
C THR A 88 0.00 -6.24 3.38
N VAL A 89 0.66 -6.25 2.23
CA VAL A 89 1.90 -7.00 2.00
C VAL A 89 3.08 -6.05 2.19
N ARG A 90 4.01 -6.40 3.09
CA ARG A 90 5.23 -5.61 3.38
C ARG A 90 6.52 -6.30 2.95
N GLU A 91 6.45 -7.59 2.65
CA GLU A 91 7.61 -8.35 2.21
C GLU A 91 7.97 -7.97 0.78
N SER A 92 9.25 -7.65 0.55
CA SER A 92 9.75 -7.39 -0.80
C SER A 92 9.93 -8.70 -1.55
N GLY A 93 9.60 -8.70 -2.83
CA GLY A 93 9.77 -9.87 -3.67
C GLY A 93 8.77 -9.93 -4.82
N PHE A 94 8.69 -11.12 -5.40
CA PHE A 94 7.74 -11.44 -6.45
C PHE A 94 6.62 -12.32 -5.90
N PHE A 95 5.41 -11.79 -5.94
CA PHE A 95 4.24 -12.41 -5.36
C PHE A 95 3.11 -12.54 -6.36
N TRP A 96 2.22 -13.45 -6.05
CA TRP A 96 0.94 -13.57 -6.73
C TRP A 96 -0.21 -13.40 -5.72
N VAL A 97 -1.17 -12.61 -6.09
CA VAL A 97 -2.43 -12.44 -5.36
C VAL A 97 -3.60 -12.52 -6.32
N ASN A 98 -4.79 -12.73 -5.79
CA ASN A 98 -6.01 -12.78 -6.59
C ASN A 98 -6.11 -11.54 -7.50
N PRO A 99 -6.31 -11.71 -8.82
CA PRO A 99 -6.40 -10.60 -9.78
C PRO A 99 -7.53 -9.58 -9.52
N PHE A 100 -8.51 -9.93 -8.68
CA PHE A 100 -9.58 -9.03 -8.27
C PHE A 100 -9.16 -8.01 -7.19
N TYR A 101 -7.99 -8.19 -6.56
CA TYR A 101 -7.48 -7.19 -5.64
C TYR A 101 -7.00 -5.93 -6.36
N SER A 102 -7.53 -4.79 -5.96
CA SER A 102 -6.93 -3.49 -6.23
C SER A 102 -5.73 -3.28 -5.30
N ARG A 103 -4.63 -2.76 -5.84
CA ARG A 103 -3.33 -2.65 -5.14
C ARG A 103 -2.88 -1.21 -5.13
N THR A 104 -2.66 -0.66 -3.95
CA THR A 104 -2.09 0.67 -3.76
C THR A 104 -0.72 0.54 -3.12
N ARG A 105 0.32 1.01 -3.80
CA ARG A 105 1.69 0.99 -3.27
C ARG A 105 1.93 2.19 -2.37
N VAL A 106 2.53 1.94 -1.21
CA VAL A 106 2.88 2.97 -0.22
C VAL A 106 4.37 2.86 0.07
N SER A 107 5.09 3.97 -0.03
CA SER A 107 6.51 4.03 0.34
C SER A 107 6.66 4.05 1.86
N LEU A 108 7.54 3.18 2.38
CA LEU A 108 7.94 3.14 3.78
C LEU A 108 9.27 3.85 4.02
N ARG A 109 9.84 4.47 2.99
CA ARG A 109 11.10 5.21 3.07
C ARG A 109 10.93 6.44 3.97
N ILE A 110 12.03 6.86 4.56
CA ILE A 110 12.07 8.12 5.30
C ILE A 110 12.01 9.25 4.28
N ASN A 111 11.10 10.17 4.49
CA ASN A 111 10.96 11.40 3.71
C ASN A 111 11.32 12.58 4.61
N ASN A 112 12.02 13.57 4.03
CA ASN A 112 12.32 14.82 4.70
C ASN A 112 11.43 15.91 4.11
N TRP A 113 10.88 16.72 5.00
CA TRP A 113 10.11 17.90 4.62
C TRP A 113 10.66 19.11 5.36
N ASN A 114 10.97 20.16 4.58
CA ASN A 114 11.44 21.44 5.11
C ASN A 114 10.24 22.35 5.33
N THR A 115 10.06 22.84 6.56
CA THR A 115 9.01 23.83 6.81
C THR A 115 9.37 25.15 6.16
N PRO A 116 8.40 25.95 5.71
CA PRO A 116 8.65 27.34 5.37
C PRO A 116 9.15 28.08 6.62
N VAL A 117 9.85 29.19 6.40
CA VAL A 117 10.29 30.07 7.50
C VAL A 117 9.06 30.70 8.13
N LEU A 118 8.90 30.48 9.43
CA LEU A 118 7.81 31.04 10.25
C LEU A 118 8.35 32.19 11.09
N LYS A 119 7.66 33.33 11.04
CA LYS A 119 7.90 34.45 11.96
C LYS A 119 7.05 34.27 13.21
N VAL A 120 7.69 34.11 14.34
CA VAL A 120 7.04 33.93 15.65
C VAL A 120 7.65 34.89 16.66
N ASN A 121 6.90 35.22 17.70
CA ASN A 121 7.41 36.02 18.80
C ASN A 121 7.92 35.07 19.89
N ASP A 122 9.13 35.31 20.37
CA ASP A 122 9.70 34.66 21.55
C ASP A 122 8.94 35.07 22.82
N GLU A 123 9.10 34.31 23.89
CA GLU A 123 8.54 34.66 25.26
C GLU A 123 8.81 36.11 25.67
N ARG A 124 9.89 36.70 25.14
CA ARG A 124 10.27 38.13 25.40
C ARG A 124 9.62 39.12 24.44
N GLY A 125 8.75 38.65 23.50
CA GLY A 125 8.09 39.47 22.51
C GLY A 125 8.96 39.89 21.33
N SER A 126 10.17 39.35 21.18
CA SER A 126 11.05 39.62 20.06
C SER A 126 10.66 38.76 18.84
N PRO A 127 10.52 39.33 17.63
CA PRO A 127 10.24 38.54 16.42
C PRO A 127 11.47 37.72 16.02
N ILE A 128 11.29 36.41 15.90
CA ILE A 128 12.31 35.45 15.44
C ILE A 128 11.82 34.70 14.23
N GLU A 129 12.73 34.28 13.37
CA GLU A 129 12.46 33.46 12.19
C GLU A 129 12.93 32.02 12.44
N ILE A 130 12.03 31.05 12.34
CA ILE A 130 12.31 29.65 12.61
C ILE A 130 11.95 28.83 11.37
N ALA A 131 12.84 27.90 10.99
CA ALA A 131 12.58 26.84 10.03
C ALA A 131 12.98 25.50 10.66
N ALA A 132 12.25 24.45 10.32
CA ALA A 132 12.51 23.11 10.79
C ALA A 132 12.60 22.11 9.62
N VAL A 133 13.37 21.06 9.83
CA VAL A 133 13.41 19.90 8.92
C VAL A 133 12.77 18.73 9.63
N ILE A 134 11.72 18.16 9.04
CA ILE A 134 10.96 17.07 9.62
C ILE A 134 11.22 15.81 8.82
N ALA A 135 11.84 14.82 9.47
CA ALA A 135 11.99 13.48 8.93
C ALA A 135 10.80 12.62 9.36
N TRP A 136 10.09 12.02 8.41
CA TRP A 136 8.92 11.20 8.67
C TRP A 136 8.88 9.94 7.82
N ARG A 137 8.17 8.93 8.28
CA ARG A 137 7.89 7.71 7.51
C ARG A 137 6.49 7.17 7.84
N VAL A 138 5.91 6.43 6.89
CA VAL A 138 4.63 5.75 7.11
C VAL A 138 4.86 4.53 8.01
N HIS A 139 4.18 4.51 9.17
CA HIS A 139 4.21 3.37 10.09
C HIS A 139 3.01 2.43 9.84
N ASN A 140 1.82 2.99 9.65
CA ASN A 140 0.60 2.23 9.36
C ASN A 140 0.11 2.59 7.94
N THR A 141 0.22 1.63 7.03
CA THR A 141 -0.10 1.83 5.61
C THR A 141 -1.60 1.91 5.35
N ALA A 142 -2.42 1.19 6.14
CA ALA A 142 -3.86 1.24 6.00
C ALA A 142 -4.38 2.64 6.36
N ARG A 143 -3.91 3.23 7.47
CA ARG A 143 -4.24 4.61 7.84
C ARG A 143 -3.76 5.64 6.82
N ALA A 144 -2.58 5.45 6.28
CA ALA A 144 -2.03 6.37 5.28
C ALA A 144 -2.85 6.41 3.98
N VAL A 145 -3.53 5.31 3.65
CA VAL A 145 -4.33 5.20 2.41
C VAL A 145 -5.80 5.58 2.64
N PHE A 146 -6.37 5.25 3.81
CA PHE A 146 -7.81 5.37 4.02
C PHE A 146 -8.22 6.50 4.97
N ASP A 147 -7.38 6.82 5.96
CA ASP A 147 -7.75 7.78 7.00
C ASP A 147 -7.23 9.20 6.71
N VAL A 148 -6.28 9.35 5.77
CA VAL A 148 -5.65 10.63 5.46
C VAL A 148 -5.75 10.91 3.96
N GLU A 149 -6.48 11.95 3.59
CA GLU A 149 -6.66 12.36 2.20
C GLU A 149 -5.34 12.83 1.57
N SER A 150 -4.52 13.56 2.33
CA SER A 150 -3.17 13.98 1.93
C SER A 150 -2.22 13.97 3.12
N THR A 151 -1.31 12.99 3.15
CA THR A 151 -0.30 12.87 4.21
C THR A 151 0.59 14.12 4.31
N LEU A 152 0.92 14.74 3.17
CA LEU A 152 1.74 15.94 3.16
C LEU A 152 1.01 17.13 3.77
N ASN A 153 -0.25 17.32 3.44
CA ASN A 153 -1.07 18.43 3.95
C ASN A 153 -1.29 18.29 5.47
N TYR A 154 -1.55 17.07 5.93
CA TYR A 154 -1.66 16.78 7.35
C TYR A 154 -0.35 17.09 8.12
N LEU A 155 0.79 16.65 7.57
CA LEU A 155 2.10 16.93 8.15
C LEU A 155 2.41 18.44 8.18
N GLN A 156 2.05 19.18 7.12
CA GLN A 156 2.25 20.61 7.06
C GLN A 156 1.53 21.33 8.19
N ILE A 157 0.25 21.07 8.37
CA ILE A 157 -0.58 21.70 9.40
C ILE A 157 -0.08 21.34 10.81
N GLN A 158 0.22 20.07 11.06
CA GLN A 158 0.68 19.61 12.36
C GLN A 158 2.07 20.14 12.71
N SER A 159 2.98 20.20 11.72
CA SER A 159 4.33 20.71 11.94
C SER A 159 4.36 22.21 12.21
N GLU A 160 3.56 22.98 11.49
CA GLU A 160 3.45 24.44 11.72
C GLU A 160 2.94 24.71 13.14
N SER A 161 1.90 23.99 13.58
CA SER A 161 1.37 24.11 14.94
C SER A 161 2.41 23.73 16.01
N ALA A 162 3.16 22.63 15.76
CA ALA A 162 4.20 22.18 16.69
C ALA A 162 5.36 23.16 16.80
N VAL A 163 5.82 23.72 15.67
CA VAL A 163 6.90 24.73 15.65
C VAL A 163 6.47 26.00 16.39
N ARG A 164 5.23 26.46 16.20
CA ARG A 164 4.70 27.61 16.96
C ARG A 164 4.65 27.34 18.47
N GLN A 165 4.21 26.15 18.87
CA GLN A 165 4.12 25.79 20.30
C GLN A 165 5.48 25.67 20.98
N VAL A 166 6.52 25.25 20.25
CA VAL A 166 7.90 25.17 20.78
C VAL A 166 8.54 26.56 20.89
N ALA A 167 8.11 27.52 20.05
CA ALA A 167 8.68 28.87 19.97
C ALA A 167 8.01 29.88 20.91
N SER A 168 6.83 29.56 21.45
CA SER A 168 6.09 30.37 22.41
C SER A 168 6.32 29.89 23.85
#